data_3b9f3ca2ae9b14b7ea5482fa9a45265d
#
_entry.id   3b9f3ca2ae9b14b7ea5482fa9a45265d
#
_cell.length_a   1.000
_cell.length_b   1.000
_cell.length_c   1.000
_cell.angle_alpha   90.00
_cell.angle_beta   90.00
_cell.angle_gamma   90.00
#
_symmetry.space_group_name_H-M   'P 1'
#
loop_
_entity.id
_entity.type
_entity.pdbx_description
1 polymer ?
#
loop_
_entity_poly.entity_id
_entity_poly.type
_entity_poly.pdbx_seq_one_letter_code
_entity_poly.pdbx_strand_id
1 'polypeptide(L)'
;MALLVAILIVANVGVIAYNTINTNAQVKSLGDHLDSLTLAVESLNTKLTSAYTDISTLRSAIIIGNFNGTITPSSGFDLVGLYNRTRDSVVLIEVTLPTGAAQGSGFIYDTSGKIITNNHVVQDASSILVTFINGTIVKATLVGRDPYSDVAVIKVDAPASLLKPLKLGSSAALKVGQGVIAIGNPYGLADTLTSGIISAVGRQMDSTGNYPIVDVIQTDAAINPGNSGGPLLNLNGEVVGINTAIPTDTSRGIGFAVPSDTIARELPSLLATGTYQHPYLGITGQDVTPGIVEAMNLPAGTHGTLIIEVTALGPSANAGLRGGTTTQTINGASIKIGGDVIVSADGTPMKSFYDLIVYLQRNKRPDSKLTLGIIRNGAPMDVVVTLGIRPAP
;
A
#
# COMPACT_ATOMS: atom_id res chain seq x y z
N MET A 1 16.03 -17.52 -75.29
CA MET A 1 16.92 -17.58 -74.04
C MET A 1 17.61 -16.25 -73.73
N ALA A 2 18.24 -15.60 -74.71
CA ALA A 2 18.93 -14.31 -74.47
C ALA A 2 18.02 -13.17 -73.98
N LEU A 3 16.78 -13.03 -74.45
CA LEU A 3 15.82 -12.01 -74.05
C LEU A 3 15.37 -12.18 -72.54
N LEU A 4 15.15 -13.43 -72.13
CA LEU A 4 14.77 -13.74 -70.71
C LEU A 4 15.89 -13.45 -69.70
N VAL A 5 17.14 -13.71 -70.14
CA VAL A 5 18.33 -13.37 -69.29
C VAL A 5 18.50 -11.85 -69.17
N ALA A 6 18.28 -11.09 -70.26
CA ALA A 6 18.35 -9.64 -70.23
C ALA A 6 17.27 -9.01 -69.32
N ILE A 7 16.03 -9.51 -69.34
CA ILE A 7 14.96 -9.04 -68.45
C ILE A 7 15.27 -9.32 -66.97
N LEU A 8 15.82 -10.52 -66.67
CA LEU A 8 16.23 -10.87 -65.29
C LEU A 8 17.38 -9.99 -64.77
N ILE A 9 18.35 -9.62 -65.62
CA ILE A 9 19.46 -8.72 -65.25
C ILE A 9 18.91 -7.32 -64.96
N VAL A 10 18.04 -6.76 -65.80
CA VAL A 10 17.42 -5.45 -65.59
C VAL A 10 16.59 -5.40 -64.33
N ALA A 11 15.81 -6.46 -64.04
CA ALA A 11 15.03 -6.55 -62.82
C ALA A 11 15.92 -6.61 -61.57
N ASN A 12 17.00 -7.38 -61.59
CA ASN A 12 17.95 -7.43 -60.45
C ASN A 12 18.66 -6.12 -60.25
N VAL A 13 19.10 -5.42 -61.30
CA VAL A 13 19.71 -4.08 -61.19
C VAL A 13 18.72 -3.08 -60.64
N GLY A 14 17.45 -3.15 -61.02
CA GLY A 14 16.37 -2.30 -60.44
C GLY A 14 16.15 -2.54 -58.94
N VAL A 15 16.13 -3.80 -58.49
CA VAL A 15 15.98 -4.16 -57.09
C VAL A 15 17.19 -3.71 -56.27
N ILE A 16 18.40 -3.87 -56.80
CA ILE A 16 19.64 -3.41 -56.13
C ILE A 16 19.62 -1.88 -56.00
N ALA A 17 19.27 -1.15 -57.08
CA ALA A 17 19.21 0.30 -57.05
C ALA A 17 18.14 0.80 -56.07
N TYR A 18 16.94 0.18 -56.03
CA TYR A 18 15.89 0.51 -55.08
C TYR A 18 16.32 0.30 -53.62
N ASN A 19 16.95 -0.85 -53.32
CA ASN A 19 17.44 -1.14 -51.97
C ASN A 19 18.54 -0.18 -51.55
N THR A 20 19.46 0.20 -52.46
CA THR A 20 20.53 1.17 -52.18
C THR A 20 19.96 2.56 -51.87
N ILE A 21 18.96 3.02 -52.63
CA ILE A 21 18.33 4.32 -52.39
C ILE A 21 17.59 4.31 -51.04
N ASN A 22 16.89 3.23 -50.72
CA ASN A 22 16.16 3.12 -49.46
C ASN A 22 17.10 3.07 -48.23
N THR A 23 18.22 2.34 -48.37
CA THR A 23 19.26 2.28 -47.32
C THR A 23 19.92 3.65 -47.09
N ASN A 24 20.21 4.36 -48.16
CA ASN A 24 20.81 5.72 -48.09
C ASN A 24 19.82 6.71 -47.43
N ALA A 25 18.51 6.63 -47.70
CA ALA A 25 17.51 7.45 -47.06
C ALA A 25 17.40 7.16 -45.56
N GLN A 26 17.48 5.88 -45.17
CA GLN A 26 17.49 5.48 -43.75
C GLN A 26 18.74 5.93 -43.04
N VAL A 27 19.93 5.81 -43.66
CA VAL A 27 21.21 6.29 -43.09
C VAL A 27 21.17 7.80 -42.91
N LYS A 28 20.62 8.55 -43.87
CA LYS A 28 20.45 10.00 -43.72
C LYS A 28 19.50 10.36 -42.58
N SER A 29 18.36 9.70 -42.47
CA SER A 29 17.41 9.92 -41.37
C SER A 29 18.03 9.63 -40.00
N LEU A 30 18.84 8.57 -39.89
CA LEU A 30 19.60 8.27 -38.68
C LEU A 30 20.64 9.36 -38.36
N GLY A 31 21.31 9.90 -39.36
CA GLY A 31 22.22 11.04 -39.20
C GLY A 31 21.50 12.28 -38.64
N ASP A 32 20.37 12.65 -39.24
CA ASP A 32 19.56 13.80 -38.80
C ASP A 32 19.04 13.62 -37.34
N HIS A 33 18.69 12.39 -36.93
CA HIS A 33 18.32 12.08 -35.55
C HIS A 33 19.52 12.17 -34.60
N LEU A 34 20.67 11.69 -35.01
CA LEU A 34 21.92 11.77 -34.21
C LEU A 34 22.30 13.24 -33.96
N ASP A 35 22.23 14.08 -35.00
CA ASP A 35 22.50 15.52 -34.88
C ASP A 35 21.53 16.20 -33.91
N SER A 36 20.23 15.86 -33.98
CA SER A 36 19.21 16.39 -33.07
C SER A 36 19.44 15.96 -31.63
N LEU A 37 19.85 14.71 -31.40
CA LEU A 37 20.22 14.21 -30.06
C LEU A 37 21.46 14.89 -29.52
N THR A 38 22.45 15.12 -30.36
CA THR A 38 23.69 15.84 -30.01
C THR A 38 23.38 17.26 -29.53
N LEU A 39 22.56 18.01 -30.26
CA LEU A 39 22.07 19.35 -29.87
C LEU A 39 21.29 19.32 -28.56
N ALA A 40 20.44 18.32 -28.34
CA ALA A 40 19.70 18.16 -27.10
C ALA A 40 20.63 17.91 -25.89
N VAL A 41 21.66 17.07 -26.07
CA VAL A 41 22.65 16.79 -25.03
C VAL A 41 23.49 18.05 -24.71
N GLU A 42 23.89 18.83 -25.69
CA GLU A 42 24.56 20.10 -25.49
C GLU A 42 23.69 21.12 -24.73
N SER A 43 22.43 21.22 -25.09
CA SER A 43 21.45 22.06 -24.37
C SER A 43 21.29 21.65 -22.92
N LEU A 44 21.16 20.35 -22.65
CA LEU A 44 21.08 19.81 -21.29
C LEU A 44 22.37 20.09 -20.49
N ASN A 45 23.50 19.94 -21.10
CA ASN A 45 24.79 20.19 -20.45
C ASN A 45 24.97 21.68 -20.09
N THR A 46 24.51 22.59 -20.96
CA THR A 46 24.47 24.03 -20.70
C THR A 46 23.57 24.36 -19.52
N LYS A 47 22.36 23.80 -19.48
CA LYS A 47 21.40 23.98 -18.36
C LYS A 47 21.95 23.42 -17.05
N LEU A 48 22.62 22.28 -17.09
CA LEU A 48 23.26 21.67 -15.93
C LEU A 48 24.36 22.58 -15.39
N THR A 49 25.21 23.13 -16.27
CA THR A 49 26.27 24.06 -15.89
C THR A 49 25.74 25.34 -15.27
N SER A 50 24.64 25.90 -15.82
CA SER A 50 23.92 27.05 -15.23
C SER A 50 23.43 26.73 -13.85
N ALA A 51 22.75 25.60 -13.66
CA ALA A 51 22.24 25.16 -12.36
C ALA A 51 23.35 24.98 -11.30
N TYR A 52 24.51 24.43 -11.71
CA TYR A 52 25.67 24.35 -10.82
C TYR A 52 26.21 25.73 -10.42
N THR A 53 26.22 26.70 -11.35
CA THR A 53 26.62 28.07 -11.07
C THR A 53 25.66 28.74 -10.09
N ASP A 54 24.35 28.57 -10.30
CA ASP A 54 23.32 29.14 -9.42
C ASP A 54 23.43 28.55 -8.00
N ILE A 55 23.63 27.23 -7.88
CA ILE A 55 23.87 26.55 -6.59
C ILE A 55 25.13 27.08 -5.91
N SER A 56 26.21 27.30 -6.66
CA SER A 56 27.48 27.84 -6.11
C SER A 56 27.33 29.28 -5.64
N THR A 57 26.55 30.09 -6.37
CA THR A 57 26.25 31.48 -6.04
C THR A 57 25.36 31.56 -4.78
N LEU A 58 24.32 30.73 -4.70
CA LEU A 58 23.48 30.59 -3.51
C LEU A 58 24.28 30.15 -2.30
N ARG A 59 25.20 29.20 -2.48
CA ARG A 59 26.09 28.71 -1.42
C ARG A 59 27.01 29.80 -0.93
N SER A 60 27.58 30.61 -1.84
CA SER A 60 28.42 31.76 -1.51
C SER A 60 27.64 32.88 -0.84
N ALA A 61 26.41 33.16 -1.27
CA ALA A 61 25.50 34.14 -0.64
C ALA A 61 25.14 33.74 0.79
N ILE A 62 24.94 32.42 1.04
CA ILE A 62 24.70 31.87 2.39
C ILE A 62 25.94 32.01 3.27
N ILE A 63 27.15 31.91 2.73
CA ILE A 63 28.41 32.01 3.49
C ILE A 63 28.79 33.48 3.76
N ILE A 64 28.48 34.43 2.87
CA ILE A 64 28.86 35.86 2.97
C ILE A 64 27.75 36.70 3.65
N GLY A 65 26.53 36.20 3.71
CA GLY A 65 25.48 36.86 4.49
C GLY A 65 25.87 36.82 5.96
N ASN A 66 26.35 37.99 6.50
CA ASN A 66 26.43 38.24 7.94
C ASN A 66 25.03 38.07 8.53
N PHE A 67 24.61 36.83 8.77
CA PHE A 67 23.49 36.52 9.62
C PHE A 67 23.91 36.76 11.06
N ASN A 68 23.84 38.03 11.49
CA ASN A 68 23.79 38.41 12.90
C ASN A 68 22.40 38.17 13.50
N GLY A 69 21.67 37.24 12.94
CA GLY A 69 20.52 36.62 13.57
C GLY A 69 20.99 35.30 14.16
N THR A 70 20.76 35.09 15.42
CA THR A 70 20.67 33.75 15.99
C THR A 70 19.88 32.95 14.98
N ILE A 71 20.53 32.03 14.23
CA ILE A 71 19.83 30.96 13.53
C ILE A 71 19.20 30.16 14.66
N THR A 72 18.00 30.55 15.07
CA THR A 72 17.12 29.52 15.61
C THR A 72 17.05 28.52 14.47
N PRO A 73 17.48 27.26 14.64
CA PRO A 73 17.29 26.27 13.62
C PRO A 73 15.79 26.35 13.31
N SER A 74 15.47 26.83 12.12
CA SER A 74 14.15 26.65 11.55
C SER A 74 13.87 25.19 11.83
N SER A 75 12.88 24.88 12.61
CA SER A 75 12.53 23.60 13.23
C SER A 75 12.77 22.42 12.30
N GLY A 76 14.03 22.15 11.98
CA GLY A 76 14.48 20.91 11.42
C GLY A 76 14.11 19.87 12.49
N PHE A 77 13.26 18.94 12.12
CA PHE A 77 12.81 17.90 13.01
C PHE A 77 14.02 17.26 13.69
N ASP A 78 14.05 17.26 15.02
CA ASP A 78 15.10 16.60 15.81
C ASP A 78 14.95 15.07 15.66
N LEU A 79 15.32 14.55 14.47
CA LEU A 79 15.27 13.13 14.19
C LEU A 79 16.20 12.34 15.09
N VAL A 80 17.34 12.94 15.50
CA VAL A 80 18.28 12.30 16.42
C VAL A 80 17.67 12.15 17.81
N GLY A 81 17.09 13.22 18.35
CA GLY A 81 16.39 13.16 19.63
C GLY A 81 15.15 12.25 19.58
N LEU A 82 14.41 12.26 18.46
CA LEU A 82 13.28 11.38 18.27
C LEU A 82 13.71 9.89 18.27
N TYR A 83 14.75 9.55 17.51
CA TYR A 83 15.33 8.21 17.50
C TYR A 83 15.75 7.78 18.90
N ASN A 84 16.52 8.62 19.61
CA ASN A 84 17.00 8.28 20.95
C ASN A 84 15.87 8.07 21.98
N ARG A 85 14.73 8.71 21.81
CA ARG A 85 13.55 8.52 22.67
C ARG A 85 12.74 7.27 22.36
N THR A 86 12.81 6.77 21.12
CA THR A 86 11.88 5.72 20.62
C THR A 86 12.56 4.38 20.35
N ARG A 87 13.86 4.36 20.07
CA ARG A 87 14.59 3.15 19.69
C ARG A 87 14.52 2.02 20.74
N ASP A 88 14.56 2.36 22.02
CA ASP A 88 14.50 1.36 23.12
C ASP A 88 13.14 0.65 23.19
N SER A 89 12.17 1.12 22.45
CA SER A 89 10.83 0.55 22.35
C SER A 89 10.68 -0.42 21.17
N VAL A 90 11.67 -0.48 20.28
CA VAL A 90 11.66 -1.35 19.09
C VAL A 90 12.47 -2.60 19.38
N VAL A 91 11.99 -3.73 18.91
CA VAL A 91 12.61 -5.03 19.15
C VAL A 91 12.76 -5.81 17.85
N LEU A 92 13.78 -6.68 17.78
CA LEU A 92 13.88 -7.74 16.80
C LEU A 92 12.97 -8.89 17.21
N ILE A 93 12.27 -9.48 16.27
CA ILE A 93 11.48 -10.71 16.43
C ILE A 93 12.08 -11.76 15.50
N GLU A 94 12.52 -12.88 16.08
CA GLU A 94 13.03 -14.03 15.35
C GLU A 94 12.09 -15.20 15.56
N VAL A 95 11.73 -15.88 14.49
CA VAL A 95 10.79 -17.00 14.54
C VAL A 95 11.40 -18.24 13.91
N THR A 96 11.15 -19.39 14.53
CA THR A 96 11.42 -20.69 13.96
C THR A 96 10.16 -21.18 13.26
N LEU A 97 10.27 -21.50 11.99
CA LEU A 97 9.21 -22.05 11.16
C LEU A 97 9.49 -23.54 10.89
N PRO A 98 8.49 -24.34 10.49
CA PRO A 98 8.71 -25.75 10.08
C PRO A 98 9.74 -25.90 8.95
N THR A 99 9.89 -24.89 8.10
CA THR A 99 10.76 -24.90 6.91
C THR A 99 11.97 -23.97 7.03
N GLY A 100 12.29 -23.44 8.22
CA GLY A 100 13.43 -22.54 8.40
C GLY A 100 13.22 -21.51 9.50
N ALA A 101 13.78 -20.33 9.30
CA ALA A 101 13.64 -19.19 10.22
C ALA A 101 13.27 -17.93 9.44
N ALA A 102 12.56 -17.02 10.11
CA ALA A 102 12.26 -15.71 9.60
C ALA A 102 12.47 -14.66 10.71
N GLN A 103 12.55 -13.40 10.32
CA GLN A 103 12.74 -12.29 11.24
C GLN A 103 11.94 -11.06 10.81
N GLY A 104 11.65 -10.22 11.79
CA GLY A 104 11.00 -8.94 11.61
C GLY A 104 11.23 -8.06 12.85
N SER A 105 10.51 -6.99 12.91
CA SER A 105 10.52 -6.06 14.04
C SER A 105 9.19 -6.09 14.81
N GLY A 106 9.19 -5.49 15.97
CA GLY A 106 8.00 -5.18 16.75
C GLY A 106 8.23 -3.94 17.61
N PHE A 107 7.18 -3.47 18.24
CA PHE A 107 7.30 -2.40 19.21
C PHE A 107 6.53 -2.70 20.51
N ILE A 108 7.08 -2.27 21.62
CA ILE A 108 6.50 -2.47 22.94
C ILE A 108 5.24 -1.61 23.06
N TYR A 109 4.11 -2.26 23.33
CA TYR A 109 2.81 -1.60 23.47
C TYR A 109 2.53 -1.16 24.90
N ASP A 110 2.84 -2.01 25.89
CA ASP A 110 2.59 -1.70 27.28
C ASP A 110 3.67 -2.27 28.22
N THR A 111 3.62 -1.82 29.48
CA THR A 111 4.55 -2.24 30.53
C THR A 111 4.28 -3.67 31.05
N SER A 112 3.23 -4.34 30.57
CA SER A 112 2.99 -5.74 30.87
C SER A 112 3.75 -6.70 29.94
N GLY A 113 4.48 -6.17 28.94
CA GLY A 113 5.28 -6.91 27.98
C GLY A 113 4.54 -7.30 26.71
N LYS A 114 3.43 -6.64 26.37
CA LYS A 114 2.78 -6.81 25.08
C LYS A 114 3.56 -6.06 24.00
N ILE A 115 3.78 -6.73 22.88
CA ILE A 115 4.50 -6.23 21.72
C ILE A 115 3.58 -6.39 20.51
N ILE A 116 3.49 -5.34 19.69
CA ILE A 116 2.73 -5.35 18.45
C ILE A 116 3.70 -5.55 17.29
N THR A 117 3.28 -6.36 16.32
CA THR A 117 4.02 -6.67 15.09
C THR A 117 3.04 -7.03 13.96
N ASN A 118 3.56 -7.39 12.78
CA ASN A 118 2.73 -7.94 11.71
C ASN A 118 2.39 -9.42 11.95
N ASN A 119 1.21 -9.84 11.46
CA ASN A 119 0.83 -11.26 11.49
C ASN A 119 1.83 -12.12 10.70
N HIS A 120 2.23 -11.69 9.49
CA HIS A 120 3.14 -12.47 8.65
C HIS A 120 4.53 -12.71 9.30
N VAL A 121 4.94 -11.87 10.25
CA VAL A 121 6.20 -12.05 11.01
C VAL A 121 6.12 -13.25 11.94
N VAL A 122 4.96 -13.52 12.54
CA VAL A 122 4.76 -14.57 13.55
C VAL A 122 3.89 -15.72 13.10
N GLN A 123 3.39 -15.66 11.87
CA GLN A 123 2.55 -16.70 11.28
C GLN A 123 3.32 -18.03 11.22
N ASP A 124 2.66 -19.12 11.61
CA ASP A 124 3.19 -20.49 11.58
C ASP A 124 4.47 -20.71 12.42
N ALA A 125 4.79 -19.74 13.31
CA ALA A 125 5.94 -19.85 14.20
C ALA A 125 5.76 -20.95 15.24
N SER A 126 6.71 -21.88 15.30
CA SER A 126 6.83 -22.87 16.37
C SER A 126 7.54 -22.32 17.61
N SER A 127 8.35 -21.28 17.44
CA SER A 127 9.02 -20.53 18.51
C SER A 127 9.19 -19.09 18.12
N ILE A 128 9.02 -18.19 19.08
CA ILE A 128 9.20 -16.74 18.90
C ILE A 128 10.22 -16.27 19.95
N LEU A 129 11.27 -15.62 19.49
CA LEU A 129 12.27 -14.96 20.33
C LEU A 129 12.21 -13.45 20.08
N VAL A 130 12.38 -12.68 21.13
CA VAL A 130 12.43 -11.23 21.08
C VAL A 130 13.79 -10.77 21.61
N THR A 131 14.51 -10.01 20.80
CA THR A 131 15.80 -9.41 21.17
C THR A 131 15.60 -7.90 21.36
N PHE A 132 15.89 -7.44 22.58
CA PHE A 132 15.89 -6.01 22.93
C PHE A 132 17.19 -5.34 22.48
N ILE A 133 17.19 -4.02 22.35
CA ILE A 133 18.33 -3.22 21.89
C ILE A 133 19.62 -3.44 22.72
N ASN A 134 19.49 -3.81 23.98
CA ASN A 134 20.63 -4.11 24.84
C ASN A 134 21.20 -5.55 24.70
N GLY A 135 20.67 -6.31 23.71
CA GLY A 135 21.05 -7.69 23.45
C GLY A 135 20.35 -8.75 24.31
N THR A 136 19.44 -8.36 25.20
CA THR A 136 18.68 -9.32 26.02
C THR A 136 17.69 -10.07 25.11
N ILE A 137 17.74 -11.40 25.14
CA ILE A 137 16.86 -12.28 24.36
C ILE A 137 15.88 -12.95 25.32
N VAL A 138 14.58 -12.88 24.98
CA VAL A 138 13.51 -13.54 25.75
C VAL A 138 12.57 -14.30 24.85
N LYS A 139 11.96 -15.34 25.35
CA LYS A 139 10.91 -16.08 24.63
C LYS A 139 9.60 -15.31 24.69
N ALA A 140 8.89 -15.28 23.55
CA ALA A 140 7.55 -14.70 23.47
C ALA A 140 6.49 -15.78 23.22
N THR A 141 5.24 -15.42 23.57
CA THR A 141 4.05 -16.22 23.27
C THR A 141 3.10 -15.38 22.41
N LEU A 142 2.44 -16.01 21.45
CA LEU A 142 1.38 -15.37 20.66
C LEU A 142 0.17 -15.13 21.57
N VAL A 143 -0.33 -13.91 21.62
CA VAL A 143 -1.56 -13.53 22.34
C VAL A 143 -2.75 -13.54 21.40
N GLY A 144 -2.60 -12.93 20.22
CA GLY A 144 -3.64 -12.89 19.22
C GLY A 144 -3.12 -12.36 17.89
N ARG A 145 -3.85 -12.67 16.82
CA ARG A 145 -3.49 -12.22 15.47
C ARG A 145 -4.69 -12.02 14.58
N ASP A 146 -4.54 -11.15 13.62
CA ASP A 146 -5.48 -10.95 12.53
C ASP A 146 -4.75 -11.02 11.17
N PRO A 147 -4.93 -12.10 10.40
CA PRO A 147 -4.33 -12.23 9.07
C PRO A 147 -4.87 -11.23 8.04
N TYR A 148 -6.11 -10.73 8.22
CA TYR A 148 -6.74 -9.81 7.26
C TYR A 148 -6.20 -8.38 7.34
N SER A 149 -5.82 -7.94 8.53
CA SER A 149 -5.23 -6.62 8.76
C SER A 149 -3.70 -6.70 8.93
N ASP A 150 -3.14 -7.91 8.87
CA ASP A 150 -1.71 -8.18 9.11
C ASP A 150 -1.21 -7.65 10.45
N VAL A 151 -1.99 -7.85 11.52
CA VAL A 151 -1.67 -7.42 12.89
C VAL A 151 -1.51 -8.63 13.80
N ALA A 152 -0.50 -8.62 14.65
CA ALA A 152 -0.32 -9.59 15.73
C ALA A 152 0.13 -8.94 17.03
N VAL A 153 -0.22 -9.60 18.14
CA VAL A 153 0.21 -9.25 19.48
C VAL A 153 0.92 -10.47 20.08
N ILE A 154 2.15 -10.25 20.53
CA ILE A 154 2.92 -11.24 21.28
C ILE A 154 3.18 -10.74 22.70
N LYS A 155 3.51 -11.63 23.61
CA LYS A 155 3.79 -11.32 25.01
C LYS A 155 5.15 -11.87 25.41
N VAL A 156 5.94 -11.04 26.08
CA VAL A 156 7.19 -11.41 26.72
C VAL A 156 7.09 -11.26 28.24
N ASP A 157 7.87 -12.04 28.96
CA ASP A 157 8.16 -11.82 30.37
C ASP A 157 9.58 -11.25 30.46
N ALA A 158 9.68 -9.95 30.71
CA ALA A 158 10.94 -9.21 30.71
C ALA A 158 10.98 -8.20 31.85
N PRO A 159 12.18 -7.81 32.32
CA PRO A 159 12.32 -6.76 33.34
C PRO A 159 11.65 -5.46 32.92
N ALA A 160 10.96 -4.79 33.83
CA ALA A 160 10.23 -3.55 33.56
C ALA A 160 11.12 -2.42 32.99
N SER A 161 12.43 -2.46 33.28
CA SER A 161 13.41 -1.50 32.73
C SER A 161 13.57 -1.61 31.20
N LEU A 162 13.23 -2.76 30.60
CA LEU A 162 13.26 -3.00 29.15
C LEU A 162 11.93 -2.68 28.48
N LEU A 163 10.85 -2.59 29.26
CA LEU A 163 9.48 -2.40 28.73
C LEU A 163 9.16 -0.91 28.63
N LYS A 164 9.66 -0.27 27.55
CA LYS A 164 9.42 1.14 27.25
C LYS A 164 8.35 1.26 26.16
N PRO A 165 7.06 1.49 26.51
CA PRO A 165 5.98 1.46 25.53
C PRO A 165 5.97 2.70 24.65
N LEU A 166 5.57 2.53 23.37
CA LEU A 166 5.18 3.60 22.46
C LEU A 166 3.69 3.87 22.56
N LYS A 167 3.34 5.15 22.44
CA LYS A 167 1.94 5.57 22.40
C LYS A 167 1.38 5.44 20.99
N LEU A 168 0.18 4.91 20.85
CA LEU A 168 -0.56 4.95 19.58
C LEU A 168 -1.06 6.38 19.34
N GLY A 169 -0.72 6.93 18.17
CA GLY A 169 -1.34 8.12 17.62
C GLY A 169 -2.57 7.77 16.79
N SER A 170 -3.23 8.74 16.17
CA SER A 170 -4.35 8.53 15.26
C SER A 170 -3.90 8.60 13.81
N SER A 171 -4.10 7.52 13.06
CA SER A 171 -3.85 7.48 11.62
C SER A 171 -4.95 8.21 10.82
N ALA A 172 -6.16 8.38 11.36
CA ALA A 172 -7.22 9.15 10.71
C ALA A 172 -6.89 10.65 10.61
N ALA A 173 -5.99 11.16 11.47
CA ALA A 173 -5.55 12.55 11.45
C ALA A 173 -4.42 12.82 10.44
N LEU A 174 -3.85 11.79 9.82
CA LEU A 174 -2.72 11.90 8.89
C LEU A 174 -3.09 12.67 7.62
N LYS A 175 -2.13 13.47 7.18
CA LYS A 175 -2.25 14.23 5.92
C LYS A 175 -1.08 13.90 5.00
N VAL A 176 -1.34 13.85 3.70
CA VAL A 176 -0.29 13.74 2.69
C VAL A 176 0.71 14.89 2.85
N GLY A 177 2.01 14.57 2.78
CA GLY A 177 3.11 15.50 3.03
C GLY A 177 3.56 15.57 4.50
N GLN A 178 2.86 14.95 5.44
CA GLN A 178 3.26 14.91 6.85
C GLN A 178 4.50 14.03 7.03
N GLY A 179 5.52 14.54 7.75
CA GLY A 179 6.76 13.81 8.03
C GLY A 179 6.53 12.60 8.94
N VAL A 180 7.22 11.50 8.62
CA VAL A 180 7.20 10.25 9.38
C VAL A 180 8.59 9.62 9.42
N ILE A 181 8.82 8.78 10.42
CA ILE A 181 9.99 7.91 10.50
C ILE A 181 9.54 6.46 10.66
N ALA A 182 10.25 5.56 10.01
CA ALA A 182 10.12 4.14 10.22
C ALA A 182 11.35 3.62 10.97
N ILE A 183 11.13 2.83 12.00
CA ILE A 183 12.21 2.19 12.75
C ILE A 183 12.01 0.68 12.67
N GLY A 184 13.13 -0.04 12.48
CA GLY A 184 13.19 -1.48 12.54
C GLY A 184 14.52 -1.95 13.09
N ASN A 185 14.57 -3.20 13.51
CA ASN A 185 15.79 -3.81 14.05
C ASN A 185 16.13 -5.10 13.29
N PRO A 186 16.59 -4.99 12.02
CA PRO A 186 16.77 -6.14 11.15
C PRO A 186 17.86 -7.12 11.60
N TYR A 187 18.77 -6.70 12.49
CA TYR A 187 19.95 -7.50 12.87
C TYR A 187 20.16 -7.62 14.39
N GLY A 188 19.22 -7.08 15.21
CA GLY A 188 19.29 -7.19 16.68
C GLY A 188 20.39 -6.34 17.36
N LEU A 189 21.27 -5.74 16.60
CA LEU A 189 22.46 -5.02 17.10
C LEU A 189 22.40 -3.51 16.84
N ALA A 190 21.62 -3.06 15.86
CA ALA A 190 21.45 -1.66 15.51
C ALA A 190 20.12 -1.44 14.84
N ASP A 191 19.30 -0.58 15.44
CA ASP A 191 18.07 -0.14 14.82
C ASP A 191 18.36 0.66 13.55
N THR A 192 17.58 0.42 12.52
CA THR A 192 17.60 1.22 11.29
C THR A 192 16.48 2.24 11.36
N LEU A 193 16.81 3.52 11.20
CA LEU A 193 15.85 4.60 11.02
C LEU A 193 15.82 5.00 9.55
N THR A 194 14.63 5.07 8.99
CA THR A 194 14.38 5.72 7.71
C THR A 194 13.35 6.84 7.89
N SER A 195 13.47 7.91 7.13
CA SER A 195 12.56 9.05 7.20
C SER A 195 11.94 9.34 5.84
N GLY A 196 10.74 9.88 5.85
CA GLY A 196 10.00 10.24 4.66
C GLY A 196 8.74 11.01 5.03
N ILE A 197 7.78 10.98 4.14
CA ILE A 197 6.47 11.62 4.31
C ILE A 197 5.33 10.61 4.07
N ILE A 198 4.15 10.94 4.52
CA ILE A 198 2.92 10.29 4.09
C ILE A 198 2.69 10.65 2.62
N SER A 199 2.79 9.67 1.73
CA SER A 199 2.58 9.83 0.29
C SER A 199 1.10 9.69 -0.09
N ALA A 200 0.38 8.81 0.60
CA ALA A 200 -1.07 8.64 0.47
C ALA A 200 -1.65 7.96 1.71
N VAL A 201 -2.96 8.09 1.90
CA VAL A 201 -3.75 7.37 2.89
C VAL A 201 -4.90 6.65 2.20
N GLY A 202 -5.44 5.60 2.83
CA GLY A 202 -6.57 4.87 2.26
C GLY A 202 -6.18 4.10 0.99
N ARG A 203 -5.00 3.48 0.95
CA ARG A 203 -4.57 2.62 -0.14
C ARG A 203 -4.94 1.16 0.14
N GLN A 204 -4.93 0.38 -0.91
CA GLN A 204 -5.08 -1.07 -0.88
C GLN A 204 -3.73 -1.71 -1.14
N MET A 205 -3.46 -2.80 -0.42
CA MET A 205 -2.27 -3.61 -0.58
C MET A 205 -2.68 -5.07 -0.74
N ASP A 206 -2.10 -5.76 -1.69
CA ASP A 206 -2.33 -7.19 -1.85
C ASP A 206 -1.82 -7.94 -0.63
N SER A 207 -2.60 -8.89 -0.15
CA SER A 207 -2.18 -9.82 0.91
C SER A 207 -1.93 -11.21 0.31
N THR A 208 -1.30 -12.08 1.10
CA THR A 208 -1.13 -13.50 0.74
C THR A 208 -2.44 -14.28 0.72
N GLY A 209 -3.56 -13.66 1.14
CA GLY A 209 -4.91 -14.22 1.13
C GLY A 209 -5.78 -13.64 0.00
N ASN A 210 -7.01 -14.12 -0.12
CA ASN A 210 -7.97 -13.65 -1.14
C ASN A 210 -8.59 -12.27 -0.85
N TYR A 211 -8.16 -11.59 0.22
CA TYR A 211 -8.63 -10.26 0.59
C TYR A 211 -7.47 -9.30 0.70
N PRO A 212 -7.55 -8.14 0.05
CA PRO A 212 -6.53 -7.11 0.19
C PRO A 212 -6.55 -6.52 1.60
N ILE A 213 -5.38 -6.15 2.11
CA ILE A 213 -5.27 -5.25 3.26
C ILE A 213 -5.69 -3.88 2.77
N VAL A 214 -6.70 -3.31 3.40
CA VAL A 214 -7.23 -2.01 2.98
C VAL A 214 -6.89 -0.92 3.97
N ASP A 215 -7.08 0.33 3.53
CA ASP A 215 -6.86 1.52 4.34
C ASP A 215 -5.40 1.76 4.72
N VAL A 216 -4.45 1.13 4.00
CA VAL A 216 -3.03 1.27 4.33
C VAL A 216 -2.49 2.68 4.05
N ILE A 217 -1.50 3.04 4.85
CA ILE A 217 -0.72 4.26 4.69
C ILE A 217 0.39 3.98 3.69
N GLN A 218 0.56 4.87 2.70
CA GLN A 218 1.69 4.85 1.79
C GLN A 218 2.71 5.93 2.22
N THR A 219 3.99 5.57 2.24
CA THR A 219 5.10 6.47 2.57
C THR A 219 6.27 6.26 1.61
N ASP A 220 7.10 7.28 1.43
CA ASP A 220 8.38 7.19 0.75
C ASP A 220 9.56 6.92 1.72
N ALA A 221 9.30 6.85 3.04
CA ALA A 221 10.25 6.28 3.98
C ALA A 221 10.61 4.85 3.53
N ALA A 222 11.89 4.53 3.46
CA ALA A 222 12.33 3.23 2.95
C ALA A 222 11.91 2.10 3.90
N ILE A 223 10.94 1.29 3.49
CA ILE A 223 10.51 0.08 4.18
C ILE A 223 11.13 -1.11 3.45
N ASN A 224 11.97 -1.85 4.16
CA ASN A 224 12.70 -3.00 3.64
C ASN A 224 12.47 -4.22 4.54
N PRO A 225 12.78 -5.45 4.09
CA PRO A 225 12.82 -6.61 4.96
C PRO A 225 13.63 -6.34 6.22
N GLY A 226 13.02 -6.63 7.38
CA GLY A 226 13.56 -6.31 8.70
C GLY A 226 12.87 -5.11 9.37
N ASN A 227 12.30 -4.15 8.63
CA ASN A 227 11.47 -3.10 9.21
C ASN A 227 10.01 -3.55 9.40
N SER A 228 9.57 -4.62 8.72
CA SER A 228 8.22 -5.18 8.88
C SER A 228 7.92 -5.49 10.32
N GLY A 229 6.76 -5.07 10.79
CA GLY A 229 6.33 -5.18 12.19
C GLY A 229 6.81 -4.06 13.10
N GLY A 230 7.83 -3.29 12.70
CA GLY A 230 8.28 -2.10 13.41
C GLY A 230 7.31 -0.92 13.26
N PRO A 231 7.45 0.13 14.10
CA PRO A 231 6.54 1.28 14.09
C PRO A 231 6.84 2.24 12.93
N LEU A 232 5.78 2.78 12.32
CA LEU A 232 5.79 4.05 11.62
C LEU A 232 5.39 5.14 12.62
N LEU A 233 6.26 6.11 12.87
CA LEU A 233 6.06 7.15 13.87
C LEU A 233 5.82 8.51 13.23
N ASN A 234 4.94 9.31 13.82
CA ASN A 234 4.91 10.74 13.54
C ASN A 234 6.08 11.46 14.24
N LEU A 235 6.25 12.74 13.96
CA LEU A 235 7.37 13.52 14.52
C LEU A 235 7.24 13.81 16.04
N ASN A 236 6.10 13.47 16.66
CA ASN A 236 5.92 13.48 18.09
C ASN A 236 6.37 12.17 18.77
N GLY A 237 6.72 11.13 17.99
CA GLY A 237 7.08 9.80 18.51
C GLY A 237 5.88 8.90 18.79
N GLU A 238 4.70 9.23 18.23
CA GLU A 238 3.52 8.40 18.35
C GLU A 238 3.41 7.45 17.15
N VAL A 239 3.01 6.21 17.39
CA VAL A 239 2.84 5.19 16.35
C VAL A 239 1.61 5.53 15.52
N VAL A 240 1.80 5.78 14.23
CA VAL A 240 0.72 6.01 13.27
C VAL A 240 0.48 4.82 12.36
N GLY A 241 1.36 3.80 12.40
CA GLY A 241 1.17 2.54 11.68
C GLY A 241 2.22 1.49 12.04
N ILE A 242 2.02 0.28 11.50
CA ILE A 242 2.99 -0.83 11.51
C ILE A 242 3.59 -0.91 10.11
N ASN A 243 4.90 -0.80 9.98
CA ASN A 243 5.62 -0.95 8.72
C ASN A 243 5.38 -2.34 8.13
N THR A 244 5.06 -2.42 6.85
CA THR A 244 4.85 -3.67 6.14
C THR A 244 5.64 -3.65 4.83
N ALA A 245 6.70 -4.45 4.76
CA ALA A 245 7.49 -4.60 3.54
C ALA A 245 6.78 -5.55 2.57
N ILE A 246 6.59 -5.10 1.34
CA ILE A 246 6.07 -5.95 0.26
C ILE A 246 7.26 -6.45 -0.55
N PRO A 247 7.39 -7.77 -0.73
CA PRO A 247 8.39 -8.31 -1.65
C PRO A 247 7.92 -8.11 -3.10
N THR A 248 8.12 -6.93 -3.68
CA THR A 248 7.88 -6.71 -5.11
C THR A 248 9.04 -5.95 -5.73
N ASP A 249 9.54 -6.44 -6.87
CA ASP A 249 10.61 -5.81 -7.66
C ASP A 249 10.24 -4.41 -8.20
N THR A 250 8.97 -4.01 -8.08
CA THR A 250 8.43 -2.76 -8.65
C THR A 250 8.25 -1.62 -7.64
N SER A 251 8.43 -1.86 -6.34
CA SER A 251 8.14 -0.88 -5.28
C SER A 251 9.33 -0.02 -4.85
N ARG A 252 10.23 0.36 -5.76
CA ARG A 252 11.34 1.28 -5.42
C ARG A 252 10.81 2.61 -4.92
N GLY A 253 11.03 2.92 -3.64
CA GLY A 253 10.59 4.17 -3.02
C GLY A 253 9.11 4.21 -2.60
N ILE A 254 8.43 3.06 -2.50
CA ILE A 254 7.07 2.96 -1.99
C ILE A 254 7.08 2.02 -0.78
N GLY A 255 6.79 2.58 0.40
CA GLY A 255 6.57 1.83 1.63
C GLY A 255 5.08 1.82 1.99
N PHE A 256 4.64 0.80 2.73
CA PHE A 256 3.30 0.71 3.26
C PHE A 256 3.31 0.48 4.76
N ALA A 257 2.23 0.92 5.44
CA ALA A 257 2.04 0.64 6.85
C ALA A 257 0.55 0.39 7.16
N VAL A 258 0.29 -0.59 8.03
CA VAL A 258 -1.04 -0.85 8.59
C VAL A 258 -1.37 0.29 9.57
N PRO A 259 -2.53 0.96 9.45
CA PRO A 259 -2.86 2.15 10.26
C PRO A 259 -2.97 1.86 11.76
N SER A 260 -2.57 2.81 12.59
CA SER A 260 -2.72 2.71 14.06
C SER A 260 -4.18 2.63 14.51
N ASP A 261 -5.13 3.25 13.81
CA ASP A 261 -6.55 3.14 14.14
C ASP A 261 -7.10 1.73 13.87
N THR A 262 -6.51 0.99 12.94
CA THR A 262 -6.79 -0.45 12.76
C THR A 262 -6.33 -1.23 13.98
N ILE A 263 -5.11 -0.99 14.45
CA ILE A 263 -4.59 -1.61 15.68
C ILE A 263 -5.51 -1.30 16.87
N ALA A 264 -5.84 -0.03 17.09
CA ALA A 264 -6.68 0.41 18.21
C ALA A 264 -8.07 -0.24 18.19
N ARG A 265 -8.64 -0.45 16.98
CA ARG A 265 -9.93 -1.11 16.79
C ARG A 265 -9.89 -2.60 17.11
N GLU A 266 -8.83 -3.30 16.75
CA GLU A 266 -8.74 -4.76 16.80
C GLU A 266 -8.12 -5.26 18.10
N LEU A 267 -7.23 -4.49 18.69
CA LEU A 267 -6.47 -4.85 19.88
C LEU A 267 -7.31 -5.37 21.05
N PRO A 268 -8.46 -4.77 21.44
CA PRO A 268 -9.28 -5.31 22.53
C PRO A 268 -9.72 -6.77 22.28
N SER A 269 -10.11 -7.11 21.04
CA SER A 269 -10.51 -8.45 20.67
C SER A 269 -9.32 -9.41 20.62
N LEU A 270 -8.19 -8.99 20.04
CA LEU A 270 -6.96 -9.77 19.99
C LEU A 270 -6.47 -10.13 21.40
N LEU A 271 -6.57 -9.20 22.34
CA LEU A 271 -6.20 -9.45 23.73
C LEU A 271 -7.17 -10.34 24.49
N ALA A 272 -8.46 -10.26 24.19
CA ALA A 272 -9.50 -10.99 24.91
C ALA A 272 -9.73 -12.42 24.38
N THR A 273 -9.69 -12.58 23.05
CA THR A 273 -10.09 -13.82 22.37
C THR A 273 -9.04 -14.40 21.44
N GLY A 274 -7.92 -13.70 21.24
CA GLY A 274 -6.85 -14.09 20.33
C GLY A 274 -7.14 -13.85 18.85
N THR A 275 -8.35 -13.38 18.50
CA THR A 275 -8.78 -13.16 17.11
C THR A 275 -9.63 -11.91 16.99
N TYR A 276 -9.73 -11.38 15.76
CA TYR A 276 -10.67 -10.32 15.42
C TYR A 276 -11.66 -10.79 14.35
N GLN A 277 -12.94 -10.54 14.58
CA GLN A 277 -14.00 -10.93 13.65
C GLN A 277 -14.36 -9.75 12.74
N HIS A 278 -14.11 -9.93 11.45
CA HIS A 278 -14.46 -8.93 10.44
C HIS A 278 -15.92 -9.04 9.99
N PRO A 279 -16.58 -7.91 9.71
CA PRO A 279 -17.90 -7.93 9.11
C PRO A 279 -17.83 -8.52 7.70
N TYR A 280 -18.85 -9.27 7.33
CA TYR A 280 -18.95 -9.95 6.04
C TYR A 280 -20.27 -9.64 5.35
N LEU A 281 -20.19 -9.15 4.12
CA LEU A 281 -21.34 -8.86 3.27
C LEU A 281 -21.72 -10.06 2.39
N GLY A 282 -20.73 -10.81 1.92
CA GLY A 282 -20.92 -12.00 1.08
C GLY A 282 -21.27 -11.65 -0.36
N ILE A 283 -20.49 -10.77 -0.97
CA ILE A 283 -20.57 -10.43 -2.41
C ILE A 283 -19.19 -10.46 -3.05
N THR A 284 -19.17 -10.68 -4.36
CA THR A 284 -18.11 -10.28 -5.25
C THR A 284 -18.60 -9.09 -6.06
N GLY A 285 -17.83 -8.04 -6.14
CA GLY A 285 -18.21 -6.81 -6.81
C GLY A 285 -17.08 -6.22 -7.64
N GLN A 286 -17.42 -5.27 -8.49
CA GLN A 286 -16.46 -4.45 -9.22
C GLN A 286 -16.98 -3.02 -9.36
N ASP A 287 -16.06 -2.11 -9.65
CA ASP A 287 -16.39 -0.70 -9.83
C ASP A 287 -17.29 -0.49 -11.05
N VAL A 288 -18.27 0.41 -10.91
CA VAL A 288 -19.11 0.85 -12.00
C VAL A 288 -18.29 1.75 -12.93
N THR A 289 -18.05 1.27 -14.15
CA THR A 289 -17.37 2.01 -15.22
C THR A 289 -18.36 2.65 -16.19
N PRO A 290 -17.95 3.64 -17.02
CA PRO A 290 -18.83 4.20 -18.06
C PRO A 290 -19.46 3.14 -18.98
N GLY A 291 -18.71 2.10 -19.34
CA GLY A 291 -19.22 1.00 -20.16
C GLY A 291 -20.31 0.17 -19.44
N ILE A 292 -20.22 0.01 -18.11
CA ILE A 292 -21.26 -0.64 -17.29
C ILE A 292 -22.50 0.26 -17.21
N VAL A 293 -22.30 1.58 -17.04
CA VAL A 293 -23.41 2.56 -17.03
C VAL A 293 -24.22 2.44 -18.33
N GLU A 294 -23.55 2.41 -19.48
CA GLU A 294 -24.19 2.26 -20.79
C GLU A 294 -24.87 0.88 -20.93
N ALA A 295 -24.15 -0.20 -20.65
CA ALA A 295 -24.65 -1.58 -20.82
C ALA A 295 -25.88 -1.90 -19.95
N MET A 296 -26.00 -1.25 -18.78
CA MET A 296 -27.10 -1.44 -17.83
C MET A 296 -28.14 -0.32 -17.83
N ASN A 297 -28.04 0.65 -18.76
CA ASN A 297 -28.91 1.84 -18.81
C ASN A 297 -29.03 2.55 -17.45
N LEU A 298 -27.91 2.73 -16.76
CA LEU A 298 -27.90 3.44 -15.49
C LEU A 298 -27.91 4.97 -15.72
N PRO A 299 -28.37 5.76 -14.75
CA PRO A 299 -28.26 7.22 -14.82
C PRO A 299 -26.82 7.67 -15.11
N ALA A 300 -26.64 8.69 -15.95
CA ALA A 300 -25.33 9.22 -16.26
C ALA A 300 -24.61 9.67 -14.98
N GLY A 301 -23.31 9.35 -14.86
CA GLY A 301 -22.52 9.67 -13.67
C GLY A 301 -22.75 8.73 -12.49
N THR A 302 -23.44 7.60 -12.67
CA THR A 302 -23.54 6.56 -11.64
C THR A 302 -22.16 6.02 -11.30
N HIS A 303 -21.80 6.08 -10.03
CA HIS A 303 -20.63 5.46 -9.42
C HIS A 303 -21.06 4.43 -8.39
N GLY A 304 -20.18 3.53 -8.01
CA GLY A 304 -20.41 2.54 -6.98
C GLY A 304 -19.93 1.15 -7.34
N THR A 305 -20.59 0.14 -6.79
CA THR A 305 -20.22 -1.27 -6.93
C THR A 305 -21.31 -2.05 -7.64
N LEU A 306 -20.98 -2.61 -8.79
CA LEU A 306 -21.83 -3.65 -9.41
C LEU A 306 -21.60 -4.98 -8.69
N ILE A 307 -22.67 -5.60 -8.18
CA ILE A 307 -22.62 -6.95 -7.60
C ILE A 307 -22.50 -7.97 -8.74
N ILE A 308 -21.39 -8.65 -8.81
CA ILE A 308 -21.10 -9.72 -9.78
C ILE A 308 -21.70 -11.03 -9.30
N GLU A 309 -21.44 -11.37 -8.03
CA GLU A 309 -21.94 -12.61 -7.40
C GLU A 309 -22.34 -12.35 -5.96
N VAL A 310 -23.32 -13.12 -5.50
CA VAL A 310 -23.77 -13.15 -4.12
C VAL A 310 -23.51 -14.55 -3.57
N THR A 311 -22.81 -14.62 -2.44
CA THR A 311 -22.53 -15.90 -1.76
C THR A 311 -23.85 -16.55 -1.33
N ALA A 312 -24.10 -17.77 -1.79
CA ALA A 312 -25.31 -18.50 -1.43
C ALA A 312 -25.41 -18.68 0.09
N LEU A 313 -26.62 -18.46 0.63
CA LEU A 313 -26.91 -18.49 2.07
C LEU A 313 -26.12 -17.46 2.90
N GLY A 314 -25.41 -16.55 2.24
CA GLY A 314 -24.68 -15.47 2.89
C GLY A 314 -25.59 -14.28 3.25
N PRO A 315 -25.08 -13.29 3.98
CA PRO A 315 -25.81 -12.12 4.43
C PRO A 315 -26.56 -11.39 3.31
N SER A 316 -25.90 -11.16 2.18
CA SER A 316 -26.48 -10.49 1.02
C SER A 316 -27.58 -11.30 0.35
N ALA A 317 -27.42 -12.63 0.25
CA ALA A 317 -28.45 -13.51 -0.28
C ALA A 317 -29.71 -13.48 0.61
N ASN A 318 -29.54 -13.55 1.93
CA ASN A 318 -30.62 -13.51 2.90
C ASN A 318 -31.37 -12.16 2.88
N ALA A 319 -30.67 -11.08 2.53
CA ALA A 319 -31.26 -9.75 2.36
C ALA A 319 -31.89 -9.54 0.97
N GLY A 320 -31.78 -10.51 0.05
CA GLY A 320 -32.35 -10.43 -1.29
C GLY A 320 -31.57 -9.55 -2.27
N LEU A 321 -30.27 -9.33 -2.04
CA LEU A 321 -29.37 -8.72 -3.04
C LEU A 321 -29.17 -9.68 -4.20
N ARG A 322 -28.90 -9.14 -5.39
CA ARG A 322 -28.81 -9.90 -6.64
C ARG A 322 -27.47 -9.67 -7.32
N GLY A 323 -26.82 -10.76 -7.71
CA GLY A 323 -25.64 -10.76 -8.57
C GLY A 323 -25.99 -10.65 -10.06
N GLY A 324 -24.97 -10.45 -10.89
CA GLY A 324 -25.11 -10.41 -12.34
C GLY A 324 -25.64 -11.73 -12.92
N THR A 325 -26.51 -11.64 -13.91
CA THR A 325 -27.14 -12.80 -14.56
C THR A 325 -26.70 -12.99 -16.00
N THR A 326 -26.24 -11.94 -16.66
CA THR A 326 -25.89 -11.93 -18.09
C THR A 326 -24.43 -11.55 -18.26
N THR A 327 -23.69 -12.32 -19.02
CA THR A 327 -22.30 -12.01 -19.34
C THR A 327 -22.24 -11.17 -20.62
N GLN A 328 -21.57 -10.03 -20.58
CA GLN A 328 -21.36 -9.14 -21.71
C GLN A 328 -19.89 -8.73 -21.81
N THR A 329 -19.38 -8.58 -23.02
CA THR A 329 -18.03 -8.02 -23.24
C THR A 329 -18.10 -6.50 -23.23
N ILE A 330 -17.44 -5.88 -22.25
CA ILE A 330 -17.37 -4.44 -22.09
C ILE A 330 -15.89 -4.05 -22.06
N ASN A 331 -15.47 -3.18 -22.98
CA ASN A 331 -14.07 -2.75 -23.13
C ASN A 331 -13.06 -3.92 -23.20
N GLY A 332 -13.44 -5.02 -23.87
CA GLY A 332 -12.61 -6.21 -24.00
C GLY A 332 -12.61 -7.18 -22.82
N ALA A 333 -13.26 -6.84 -21.71
CA ALA A 333 -13.42 -7.70 -20.55
C ALA A 333 -14.81 -8.35 -20.51
N SER A 334 -14.86 -9.62 -20.10
CA SER A 334 -16.12 -10.37 -19.90
C SER A 334 -16.68 -10.05 -18.49
N ILE A 335 -17.79 -9.34 -18.43
CA ILE A 335 -18.40 -8.86 -17.19
C ILE A 335 -19.81 -9.41 -17.02
N LYS A 336 -20.15 -9.90 -15.82
CA LYS A 336 -21.54 -10.26 -15.48
C LYS A 336 -22.30 -8.99 -15.10
N ILE A 337 -23.31 -8.63 -15.90
CA ILE A 337 -24.22 -7.49 -15.66
C ILE A 337 -25.60 -7.93 -15.24
N GLY A 338 -26.49 -6.98 -14.88
CA GLY A 338 -27.86 -7.23 -14.41
C GLY A 338 -27.96 -7.48 -12.91
N GLY A 339 -26.86 -7.39 -12.17
CA GLY A 339 -26.85 -7.37 -10.71
C GLY A 339 -27.23 -6.00 -10.15
N ASP A 340 -27.44 -5.94 -8.83
CA ASP A 340 -27.65 -4.68 -8.11
C ASP A 340 -26.38 -3.81 -8.17
N VAL A 341 -26.58 -2.49 -8.22
CA VAL A 341 -25.49 -1.52 -8.14
C VAL A 341 -25.58 -0.80 -6.80
N ILE A 342 -24.63 -1.03 -5.91
CA ILE A 342 -24.53 -0.35 -4.61
C ILE A 342 -23.98 1.06 -4.84
N VAL A 343 -24.72 2.07 -4.43
CA VAL A 343 -24.36 3.48 -4.58
C VAL A 343 -24.17 4.20 -3.23
N SER A 344 -24.67 3.63 -2.13
CA SER A 344 -24.45 4.15 -0.79
C SER A 344 -24.49 3.06 0.27
N ALA A 345 -23.83 3.33 1.42
CA ALA A 345 -23.85 2.52 2.63
C ALA A 345 -24.18 3.42 3.82
N ASP A 346 -25.30 3.15 4.51
CA ASP A 346 -25.90 3.99 5.58
C ASP A 346 -25.98 5.47 5.20
N GLY A 347 -26.38 5.76 3.96
CA GLY A 347 -26.49 7.11 3.42
C GLY A 347 -25.16 7.72 2.96
N THR A 348 -24.01 7.10 3.24
CA THR A 348 -22.69 7.56 2.74
C THR A 348 -22.52 7.12 1.28
N PRO A 349 -22.28 8.02 0.33
CA PRO A 349 -22.05 7.64 -1.07
C PRO A 349 -20.83 6.75 -1.25
N MET A 350 -20.98 5.68 -2.05
CA MET A 350 -19.90 4.77 -2.45
C MET A 350 -19.51 5.04 -3.89
N LYS A 351 -18.23 5.31 -4.14
CA LYS A 351 -17.72 5.57 -5.50
C LYS A 351 -17.11 4.34 -6.14
N SER A 352 -16.70 3.36 -5.32
CA SER A 352 -16.00 2.17 -5.73
C SER A 352 -16.31 0.98 -4.81
N PHE A 353 -15.95 -0.22 -5.22
CA PHE A 353 -15.99 -1.40 -4.36
C PHE A 353 -15.02 -1.28 -3.18
N TYR A 354 -13.91 -0.63 -3.42
CA TYR A 354 -12.94 -0.31 -2.38
C TYR A 354 -13.53 0.55 -1.25
N ASP A 355 -14.27 1.62 -1.59
CA ASP A 355 -14.94 2.47 -0.59
C ASP A 355 -15.89 1.67 0.30
N LEU A 356 -16.63 0.73 -0.30
CA LEU A 356 -17.52 -0.15 0.44
C LEU A 356 -16.76 -1.04 1.42
N ILE A 357 -15.64 -1.64 1.01
CA ILE A 357 -14.81 -2.49 1.88
C ILE A 357 -14.24 -1.67 3.05
N VAL A 358 -13.70 -0.49 2.77
CA VAL A 358 -13.17 0.42 3.81
C VAL A 358 -14.27 0.86 4.76
N TYR A 359 -15.46 1.22 4.22
CA TYR A 359 -16.61 1.59 5.03
C TYR A 359 -17.01 0.48 6.01
N LEU A 360 -17.11 -0.75 5.52
CA LEU A 360 -17.42 -1.91 6.35
C LEU A 360 -16.39 -2.09 7.46
N GLN A 361 -15.12 -2.06 7.14
CA GLN A 361 -14.05 -2.26 8.13
C GLN A 361 -14.02 -1.17 9.20
N ARG A 362 -14.21 0.09 8.82
CA ARG A 362 -14.15 1.21 9.76
C ARG A 362 -15.39 1.32 10.65
N ASN A 363 -16.57 1.05 10.10
CA ASN A 363 -17.84 1.46 10.70
C ASN A 363 -18.74 0.29 11.15
N LYS A 364 -18.42 -0.94 10.77
CA LYS A 364 -19.30 -2.10 11.02
C LYS A 364 -18.62 -3.20 11.82
N ARG A 365 -19.46 -4.05 12.41
CA ARG A 365 -19.09 -5.27 13.12
C ARG A 365 -19.99 -6.41 12.60
N PRO A 366 -19.62 -7.68 12.81
CA PRO A 366 -20.56 -8.78 12.65
C PRO A 366 -21.88 -8.50 13.39
N ASP A 367 -22.97 -9.03 12.88
CA ASP A 367 -24.35 -8.90 13.37
C ASP A 367 -24.93 -7.47 13.32
N SER A 368 -24.13 -6.46 12.90
CA SER A 368 -24.67 -5.12 12.71
C SER A 368 -25.49 -5.00 11.43
N LYS A 369 -26.48 -4.13 11.43
CA LYS A 369 -27.25 -3.79 10.24
C LYS A 369 -26.52 -2.79 9.38
N LEU A 370 -26.63 -2.98 8.06
CA LEU A 370 -26.12 -2.10 7.04
C LEU A 370 -27.25 -1.78 6.06
N THR A 371 -27.57 -0.51 5.90
CA THR A 371 -28.51 -0.06 4.87
C THR A 371 -27.75 0.26 3.60
N LEU A 372 -28.00 -0.49 2.54
CA LEU A 372 -27.41 -0.26 1.22
C LEU A 372 -28.42 0.44 0.33
N GLY A 373 -28.09 1.64 -0.15
CA GLY A 373 -28.79 2.24 -1.27
C GLY A 373 -28.29 1.60 -2.56
N ILE A 374 -29.21 1.00 -3.31
CA ILE A 374 -28.91 0.27 -4.54
C ILE A 374 -29.72 0.79 -5.72
N ILE A 375 -29.23 0.53 -6.93
CA ILE A 375 -30.01 0.65 -8.17
C ILE A 375 -30.27 -0.78 -8.68
N ARG A 376 -31.56 -1.15 -8.80
CA ARG A 376 -32.00 -2.43 -9.34
C ARG A 376 -32.94 -2.19 -10.53
N ASN A 377 -32.61 -2.74 -11.70
CA ASN A 377 -33.40 -2.55 -12.93
C ASN A 377 -33.66 -1.05 -13.23
N GLY A 378 -32.68 -0.20 -13.00
CA GLY A 378 -32.77 1.25 -13.21
C GLY A 378 -33.50 2.03 -12.10
N ALA A 379 -34.10 1.37 -11.10
CA ALA A 379 -34.81 2.01 -10.01
C ALA A 379 -33.99 2.02 -8.71
N PRO A 380 -33.90 3.17 -7.98
CA PRO A 380 -33.26 3.23 -6.68
C PRO A 380 -34.13 2.58 -5.60
N MET A 381 -33.48 1.89 -4.64
CA MET A 381 -34.14 1.35 -3.45
C MET A 381 -33.12 1.09 -2.35
N ASP A 382 -33.62 0.95 -1.12
CA ASP A 382 -32.79 0.57 0.03
C ASP A 382 -32.98 -0.92 0.36
N VAL A 383 -31.85 -1.56 0.73
CA VAL A 383 -31.84 -2.95 1.23
C VAL A 383 -31.06 -2.99 2.54
N VAL A 384 -31.68 -3.54 3.59
CA VAL A 384 -31.03 -3.71 4.89
C VAL A 384 -30.44 -5.11 4.97
N VAL A 385 -29.12 -5.17 5.20
CA VAL A 385 -28.37 -6.42 5.36
C VAL A 385 -27.90 -6.54 6.80
N THR A 386 -28.15 -7.69 7.46
CA THR A 386 -27.44 -8.04 8.71
C THR A 386 -26.14 -8.70 8.34
N LEU A 387 -25.00 -8.09 8.73
CA LEU A 387 -23.68 -8.55 8.36
C LEU A 387 -23.33 -9.85 9.09
N GLY A 388 -22.65 -10.76 8.41
CA GLY A 388 -22.09 -11.97 9.01
C GLY A 388 -20.66 -11.80 9.49
N ILE A 389 -20.06 -12.93 9.89
CA ILE A 389 -18.63 -13.06 10.19
C ILE A 389 -17.93 -13.48 8.90
N ARG A 390 -16.85 -12.79 8.55
CA ARG A 390 -16.02 -13.19 7.40
C ARG A 390 -15.42 -14.58 7.65
N PRO A 391 -15.53 -15.53 6.69
CA PRO A 391 -14.88 -16.83 6.80
C PRO A 391 -13.36 -16.68 7.01
N ALA A 392 -12.74 -17.61 7.71
CA ALA A 392 -11.27 -17.64 7.85
C ALA A 392 -10.59 -17.71 6.48
N PRO A 393 -9.39 -17.09 6.32
CA PRO A 393 -8.63 -17.08 5.06
C PRO A 393 -8.11 -18.46 4.69
#